data_7ee613731f01838b4b486c31d3e6b56b
#
_entry.id   7ee613731f01838b4b486c31d3e6b56b
#
_cell.length_a   1.000
_cell.length_b   1.000
_cell.length_c   1.000
_cell.angle_alpha   90.00
_cell.angle_beta   90.00
_cell.angle_gamma   90.00
#
_symmetry.space_group_name_H-M   'P 1'
#
loop_
_entity.id
_entity.type
_entity.pdbx_description
1 polymer ?
#
loop_
_entity_poly.entity_id
_entity_poly.type
_entity_poly.pdbx_seq_one_letter_code
_entity_poly.pdbx_strand_id
1 'polypeptide(L)'
;MRSAQNNILSFKLVFKTIICAIHIPQSLESTNMALDDIVEIVFHGRGGQGSVTAANLLVAAALKDGNKGLQAFPVFGAERRGAPVRAFARISKSEIHLRSEIYEPDLVIVQDESIMDLVNVLKGLKKDGKILINTQKSPDEFNFSETKHIATVDATGIAIKYDIVVGGIPVVNTPILGAVPKVLDKVTLPSIQQAIREKWKGESGEKNVKATADAYDIVEVKV
;
A
#
# COMPACT_ATOMS: atom_id res chain seq x y z
N MET A 1 3.35 54.87 -26.18
CA MET A 1 3.32 53.80 -25.18
C MET A 1 1.90 53.35 -24.72
N ARG A 2 0.80 53.76 -25.36
CA ARG A 2 -0.59 53.37 -25.03
C ARG A 2 -1.20 52.24 -25.87
N SER A 3 -0.54 51.80 -26.96
CA SER A 3 -1.08 50.78 -27.87
C SER A 3 -0.72 49.32 -27.47
N ALA A 4 0.32 49.12 -26.69
CA ALA A 4 0.76 47.79 -26.29
C ALA A 4 -0.04 47.21 -25.12
N GLN A 5 -0.59 48.04 -24.26
CA GLN A 5 -1.40 47.58 -23.09
C GLN A 5 -2.80 47.07 -23.47
N ASN A 6 -3.39 47.63 -24.54
CA ASN A 6 -4.72 47.21 -25.01
C ASN A 6 -4.72 45.84 -25.70
N ASN A 7 -3.60 45.43 -26.28
CA ASN A 7 -3.49 44.10 -26.92
C ASN A 7 -3.37 42.95 -25.88
N ILE A 8 -2.75 43.20 -24.73
CA ILE A 8 -2.59 42.15 -23.69
C ILE A 8 -3.92 41.88 -22.96
N LEU A 9 -4.73 42.92 -22.75
CA LEU A 9 -6.07 42.74 -22.17
C LEU A 9 -7.02 42.01 -23.11
N SER A 10 -6.99 42.29 -24.40
CA SER A 10 -7.82 41.63 -25.40
C SER A 10 -7.45 40.16 -25.54
N PHE A 11 -6.14 39.79 -25.49
CA PHE A 11 -5.69 38.40 -25.53
C PHE A 11 -6.09 37.61 -24.31
N LYS A 12 -6.06 38.20 -23.11
CA LYS A 12 -6.52 37.52 -21.85
C LYS A 12 -8.04 37.30 -21.83
N LEU A 13 -8.82 38.20 -22.45
CA LEU A 13 -10.29 38.05 -22.50
C LEU A 13 -10.69 36.96 -23.50
N VAL A 14 -10.03 36.87 -24.66
CA VAL A 14 -10.27 35.83 -25.66
C VAL A 14 -9.87 34.44 -25.14
N PHE A 15 -8.76 34.35 -24.41
CA PHE A 15 -8.33 33.07 -23.79
C PHE A 15 -9.31 32.59 -22.72
N LYS A 16 -9.87 33.52 -21.93
CA LYS A 16 -10.86 33.15 -20.89
C LYS A 16 -12.20 32.72 -21.49
N THR A 17 -12.59 33.23 -22.65
CA THR A 17 -13.83 32.86 -23.33
C THR A 17 -13.69 31.53 -24.08
N ILE A 18 -12.50 31.20 -24.58
CA ILE A 18 -12.23 29.92 -25.25
C ILE A 18 -12.19 28.77 -24.24
N ILE A 19 -11.67 28.98 -23.01
CA ILE A 19 -11.66 27.95 -21.96
C ILE A 19 -13.08 27.65 -21.45
N CYS A 20 -14.01 28.61 -21.50
CA CYS A 20 -15.40 28.41 -21.09
C CYS A 20 -16.25 27.64 -22.12
N ALA A 21 -15.76 27.47 -23.36
CA ALA A 21 -16.46 26.80 -24.45
C ALA A 21 -15.97 25.36 -24.73
N ILE A 22 -14.91 24.90 -24.04
CA ILE A 22 -14.54 23.50 -24.08
C ILE A 22 -15.45 22.76 -23.10
N HIS A 23 -16.53 22.23 -23.65
CA HIS A 23 -17.38 21.26 -22.94
C HIS A 23 -16.52 20.01 -22.70
N ILE A 24 -15.89 19.96 -21.49
CA ILE A 24 -15.17 18.75 -21.07
C ILE A 24 -16.22 17.66 -20.95
N PRO A 25 -16.13 16.56 -21.75
CA PRO A 25 -17.12 15.50 -21.68
C PRO A 25 -17.15 14.98 -20.23
N GLN A 26 -18.32 14.77 -19.65
CA GLN A 26 -18.49 14.20 -18.30
C GLN A 26 -17.73 12.87 -18.13
N SER A 27 -17.40 12.17 -19.21
CA SER A 27 -16.54 10.99 -19.24
C SER A 27 -15.09 11.26 -18.80
N LEU A 28 -14.54 12.47 -19.01
CA LEU A 28 -13.18 12.82 -18.58
C LEU A 28 -13.12 13.18 -17.09
N GLU A 29 -14.19 13.79 -16.55
CA GLU A 29 -14.28 14.06 -15.11
C GLU A 29 -14.47 12.76 -14.32
N SER A 30 -15.28 11.84 -14.83
CA SER A 30 -15.46 10.51 -14.20
C SER A 30 -14.19 9.65 -14.27
N THR A 31 -13.36 9.81 -15.30
CA THR A 31 -12.09 9.10 -15.44
C THR A 31 -11.04 9.64 -14.45
N ASN A 32 -10.96 10.95 -14.24
CA ASN A 32 -10.07 11.55 -13.25
C ASN A 32 -10.48 11.19 -11.82
N MET A 33 -11.78 11.27 -11.47
CA MET A 33 -12.28 10.82 -10.15
C MET A 33 -12.01 9.33 -9.89
N ALA A 34 -12.01 8.48 -10.92
CA ALA A 34 -11.72 7.04 -10.76
C ALA A 34 -10.24 6.76 -10.51
N LEU A 35 -9.33 7.60 -11.01
CA LEU A 35 -7.89 7.47 -10.76
C LEU A 35 -7.51 7.95 -9.34
N ASP A 36 -8.17 8.98 -8.83
CA ASP A 36 -7.91 9.56 -7.51
C ASP A 36 -8.33 8.64 -6.34
N ASP A 37 -9.21 7.63 -6.57
CA ASP A 37 -9.63 6.66 -5.54
C ASP A 37 -8.72 5.42 -5.47
N ILE A 38 -7.76 5.26 -6.38
CA ILE A 38 -6.87 4.10 -6.39
C ILE A 38 -5.79 4.28 -5.32
N VAL A 39 -5.78 3.38 -4.35
CA VAL A 39 -4.68 3.26 -3.39
C VAL A 39 -3.67 2.24 -3.90
N GLU A 40 -2.43 2.66 -4.05
CA GLU A 40 -1.32 1.88 -4.54
C GLU A 40 -0.37 1.49 -3.41
N ILE A 41 -0.09 0.20 -3.27
CA ILE A 41 0.65 -0.37 -2.15
C ILE A 41 1.81 -1.21 -2.67
N VAL A 42 3.00 -0.97 -2.12
CA VAL A 42 4.21 -1.73 -2.43
C VAL A 42 4.66 -2.51 -1.20
N PHE A 43 4.81 -3.81 -1.34
CA PHE A 43 5.42 -4.68 -0.34
C PHE A 43 6.89 -4.90 -0.69
N HIS A 44 7.77 -4.63 0.25
CA HIS A 44 9.18 -4.99 0.21
C HIS A 44 9.44 -6.12 1.19
N GLY A 45 9.95 -7.24 0.70
CA GLY A 45 10.28 -8.41 1.50
C GLY A 45 11.48 -9.16 0.92
N ARG A 46 11.79 -10.30 1.51
CA ARG A 46 12.76 -11.25 0.96
C ARG A 46 12.03 -12.45 0.37
N GLY A 47 12.64 -13.07 -0.64
CA GLY A 47 12.12 -14.31 -1.23
C GLY A 47 11.91 -15.37 -0.15
N GLY A 48 10.67 -15.88 -0.04
CA GLY A 48 10.23 -16.81 1.00
C GLY A 48 9.42 -16.19 2.15
N GLN A 49 9.41 -14.86 2.34
CA GLN A 49 8.61 -14.20 3.39
C GLN A 49 7.13 -14.02 3.04
N GLY A 50 6.72 -14.33 1.81
CA GLY A 50 5.31 -14.33 1.39
C GLY A 50 4.73 -12.97 1.03
N SER A 51 5.53 -12.04 0.47
CA SER A 51 5.06 -10.71 0.03
C SER A 51 3.87 -10.78 -0.93
N VAL A 52 3.92 -11.68 -1.93
CA VAL A 52 2.81 -11.90 -2.88
C VAL A 52 1.57 -12.44 -2.17
N THR A 53 1.76 -13.32 -1.18
CA THR A 53 0.66 -13.84 -0.37
C THR A 53 0.02 -12.73 0.46
N ALA A 54 0.82 -11.83 1.04
CA ALA A 54 0.32 -10.68 1.78
C ALA A 54 -0.51 -9.75 0.87
N ALA A 55 0.01 -9.40 -0.31
CA ALA A 55 -0.71 -8.58 -1.28
C ALA A 55 -2.06 -9.21 -1.69
N ASN A 56 -2.07 -10.52 -2.00
CA ASN A 56 -3.31 -11.23 -2.35
C ASN A 56 -4.33 -11.27 -1.19
N LEU A 57 -3.89 -11.48 0.05
CA LEU A 57 -4.78 -11.46 1.22
C LEU A 57 -5.34 -10.07 1.47
N LEU A 58 -4.53 -9.03 1.29
CA LEU A 58 -4.96 -7.64 1.46
C LEU A 58 -6.08 -7.28 0.48
N VAL A 59 -5.94 -7.60 -0.81
CA VAL A 59 -7.00 -7.32 -1.79
C VAL A 59 -8.23 -8.21 -1.58
N ALA A 60 -8.06 -9.45 -1.10
CA ALA A 60 -9.19 -10.31 -0.73
C ALA A 60 -9.97 -9.75 0.46
N ALA A 61 -9.28 -9.14 1.44
CA ALA A 61 -9.92 -8.42 2.53
C ALA A 61 -10.64 -7.16 2.04
N ALA A 62 -10.00 -6.38 1.18
CA ALA A 62 -10.58 -5.17 0.60
C ALA A 62 -11.86 -5.45 -0.21
N LEU A 63 -11.96 -6.61 -0.87
CA LEU A 63 -13.20 -7.06 -1.52
C LEU A 63 -14.36 -7.19 -0.52
N LYS A 64 -14.09 -7.74 0.66
CA LYS A 64 -15.09 -7.91 1.72
C LYS A 64 -15.56 -6.58 2.30
N ASP A 65 -14.71 -5.57 2.27
CA ASP A 65 -15.01 -4.19 2.67
C ASP A 65 -15.66 -3.38 1.53
N GLY A 66 -16.11 -4.05 0.45
CA GLY A 66 -16.90 -3.46 -0.63
C GLY A 66 -16.09 -2.68 -1.66
N ASN A 67 -14.77 -2.87 -1.73
CA ASN A 67 -13.97 -2.37 -2.84
C ASN A 67 -14.15 -3.26 -4.08
N LYS A 68 -14.14 -2.68 -5.28
CA LYS A 68 -14.41 -3.38 -6.55
C LYS A 68 -13.19 -3.50 -7.45
N GLY A 69 -12.35 -2.46 -7.47
CA GLY A 69 -11.08 -2.45 -8.18
C GLY A 69 -9.99 -3.06 -7.32
N LEU A 70 -9.50 -4.25 -7.69
CA LEU A 70 -8.57 -5.03 -6.88
C LEU A 70 -7.52 -5.67 -7.78
N GLN A 71 -6.26 -5.40 -7.50
CA GLN A 71 -5.14 -6.03 -8.19
C GLN A 71 -4.06 -6.41 -7.17
N ALA A 72 -3.51 -7.61 -7.28
CA ALA A 72 -2.31 -8.03 -6.55
C ALA A 72 -1.41 -8.81 -7.51
N PHE A 73 -0.14 -8.42 -7.61
CA PHE A 73 0.79 -9.04 -8.54
C PHE A 73 2.25 -8.90 -8.05
N PRO A 74 3.10 -9.90 -8.37
CA PRO A 74 4.53 -9.81 -8.09
C PRO A 74 5.24 -8.89 -9.08
N VAL A 75 6.44 -8.42 -8.71
CA VAL A 75 7.42 -7.99 -9.72
C VAL A 75 8.01 -9.24 -10.34
N PHE A 76 7.90 -9.35 -11.66
CA PHE A 76 8.50 -10.49 -12.38
C PHE A 76 10.03 -10.34 -12.41
N GLY A 77 10.74 -11.39 -12.02
CA GLY A 77 12.19 -11.44 -12.00
C GLY A 77 12.69 -12.80 -11.52
N ALA A 78 14.00 -13.00 -11.50
CA ALA A 78 14.61 -14.20 -10.95
C ALA A 78 14.50 -14.19 -9.42
N GLU A 79 13.38 -14.65 -8.89
CA GLU A 79 13.18 -14.77 -7.44
C GLU A 79 14.18 -15.80 -6.88
N ARG A 80 15.04 -15.33 -5.98
CA ARG A 80 15.94 -16.19 -5.20
C ARG A 80 15.55 -16.09 -3.74
N ARG A 81 15.60 -17.22 -3.03
CA ARG A 81 15.36 -17.23 -1.58
C ARG A 81 16.31 -16.25 -0.88
N GLY A 82 15.74 -15.37 -0.02
CA GLY A 82 16.48 -14.34 0.71
C GLY A 82 16.81 -13.07 -0.08
N ALA A 83 16.70 -13.05 -1.41
CA ALA A 83 16.90 -11.84 -2.19
C ALA A 83 15.74 -10.85 -1.98
N PRO A 84 15.98 -9.53 -2.10
CA PRO A 84 14.90 -8.53 -2.09
C PRO A 84 13.86 -8.82 -3.18
N VAL A 85 12.58 -8.84 -2.80
CA VAL A 85 11.45 -9.01 -3.70
C VAL A 85 10.42 -7.91 -3.45
N ARG A 86 9.66 -7.57 -4.50
CA ARG A 86 8.52 -6.66 -4.39
C ARG A 86 7.23 -7.37 -4.81
N ALA A 87 6.15 -7.01 -4.13
CA ALA A 87 4.80 -7.32 -4.58
C ALA A 87 3.96 -6.04 -4.53
N PHE A 88 2.94 -5.98 -5.35
CA PHE A 88 2.08 -4.83 -5.51
C PHE A 88 0.64 -5.17 -5.18
N ALA A 89 -0.08 -4.20 -4.62
CA ALA A 89 -1.53 -4.23 -4.50
C ALA A 89 -2.14 -2.89 -4.91
N ARG A 90 -3.30 -2.92 -5.55
CA ARG A 90 -4.16 -1.77 -5.82
C ARG A 90 -5.54 -2.04 -5.30
N ILE A 91 -6.12 -1.03 -4.64
CA ILE A 91 -7.46 -1.08 -4.05
C ILE A 91 -8.21 0.17 -4.46
N SER A 92 -9.42 0.03 -5.00
CA SER A 92 -10.31 1.13 -5.41
C SER A 92 -11.76 0.75 -5.21
N LYS A 93 -12.64 1.75 -5.07
CA LYS A 93 -14.09 1.56 -5.12
C LYS A 93 -14.58 1.26 -6.53
N SER A 94 -13.85 1.72 -7.56
CA SER A 94 -14.16 1.54 -8.99
C SER A 94 -13.24 0.51 -9.63
N GLU A 95 -13.59 0.01 -10.81
CA GLU A 95 -12.74 -0.92 -11.56
C GLU A 95 -11.40 -0.29 -11.95
N ILE A 96 -10.33 -1.09 -11.89
CA ILE A 96 -8.97 -0.67 -12.24
C ILE A 96 -8.58 -1.27 -13.58
N HIS A 97 -8.24 -0.42 -14.54
CA HIS A 97 -7.77 -0.82 -15.88
C HIS A 97 -6.25 -0.70 -16.05
N LEU A 98 -5.53 -0.19 -15.02
CA LEU A 98 -4.08 -0.06 -15.05
C LEU A 98 -3.39 -1.44 -15.09
N ARG A 99 -2.32 -1.55 -15.89
CA ARG A 99 -1.50 -2.77 -16.02
C ARG A 99 -0.01 -2.53 -15.77
N SER A 100 0.37 -1.29 -15.42
CA SER A 100 1.75 -0.92 -15.10
C SER A 100 2.16 -1.39 -13.71
N GLU A 101 3.47 -1.42 -13.44
CA GLU A 101 4.00 -1.45 -12.07
C GLU A 101 3.55 -0.20 -11.29
N ILE A 102 3.68 -0.26 -9.96
CA ILE A 102 3.43 0.89 -9.08
C ILE A 102 4.75 1.67 -8.95
N TYR A 103 4.73 2.94 -9.34
CA TYR A 103 5.87 3.85 -9.28
C TYR A 103 5.71 4.91 -8.20
N GLU A 104 4.47 5.27 -7.84
CA GLU A 104 4.13 6.31 -6.87
C GLU A 104 3.17 5.73 -5.80
N PRO A 105 3.66 4.90 -4.86
CA PRO A 105 2.81 4.27 -3.87
C PRO A 105 2.23 5.27 -2.86
N ASP A 106 1.03 4.95 -2.35
CA ASP A 106 0.41 5.59 -1.20
C ASP A 106 0.88 4.96 0.12
N LEU A 107 1.19 3.65 0.08
CA LEU A 107 1.67 2.90 1.23
C LEU A 107 2.81 1.96 0.83
N VAL A 108 3.90 2.05 1.58
CA VAL A 108 5.01 1.09 1.52
C VAL A 108 4.97 0.19 2.74
N ILE A 109 5.02 -1.13 2.54
CA ILE A 109 5.07 -2.13 3.61
C ILE A 109 6.41 -2.86 3.53
N VAL A 110 7.24 -2.71 4.57
CA VAL A 110 8.56 -3.32 4.68
C VAL A 110 8.48 -4.53 5.60
N GLN A 111 8.57 -5.72 5.04
CA GLN A 111 8.50 -6.99 5.79
C GLN A 111 9.82 -7.39 6.46
N ASP A 112 10.91 -6.75 6.07
CA ASP A 112 12.26 -7.01 6.60
C ASP A 112 13.04 -5.69 6.58
N GLU A 113 13.32 -5.15 7.77
CA GLU A 113 14.00 -3.85 7.94
C GLU A 113 15.34 -3.80 7.21
N SER A 114 16.09 -4.91 7.18
CA SER A 114 17.41 -4.96 6.54
C SER A 114 17.39 -4.75 5.01
N ILE A 115 16.21 -4.76 4.38
CA ILE A 115 16.07 -4.41 2.96
C ILE A 115 16.33 -2.92 2.74
N MET A 116 16.06 -2.07 3.72
CA MET A 116 16.26 -0.62 3.60
C MET A 116 17.74 -0.24 3.41
N ASP A 117 18.66 -1.09 3.86
CA ASP A 117 20.10 -0.92 3.62
C ASP A 117 20.52 -1.28 2.18
N LEU A 118 19.68 -2.04 1.46
CA LEU A 118 19.99 -2.57 0.14
C LEU A 118 19.31 -1.80 -0.99
N VAL A 119 18.10 -1.29 -0.73
CA VAL A 119 17.28 -0.60 -1.72
C VAL A 119 16.56 0.58 -1.09
N ASN A 120 16.38 1.66 -1.86
CA ASN A 120 15.53 2.77 -1.43
C ASN A 120 14.05 2.34 -1.52
N VAL A 121 13.49 1.90 -0.38
CA VAL A 121 12.10 1.43 -0.28
C VAL A 121 11.08 2.56 -0.44
N LEU A 122 11.47 3.82 -0.18
CA LEU A 122 10.62 5.01 -0.28
C LEU A 122 10.68 5.67 -1.66
N LYS A 123 11.41 5.09 -2.61
CA LYS A 123 11.51 5.66 -3.96
C LYS A 123 10.12 5.82 -4.58
N GLY A 124 9.75 7.06 -4.89
CA GLY A 124 8.48 7.40 -5.52
C GLY A 124 7.29 7.49 -4.55
N LEU A 125 7.49 7.33 -3.24
CA LEU A 125 6.41 7.49 -2.27
C LEU A 125 5.72 8.84 -2.46
N LYS A 126 4.39 8.86 -2.53
CA LYS A 126 3.60 10.09 -2.64
C LYS A 126 3.84 11.01 -1.44
N LYS A 127 3.61 12.31 -1.60
CA LYS A 127 3.87 13.35 -0.58
C LYS A 127 3.25 13.04 0.78
N ASP A 128 2.02 12.51 0.80
CA ASP A 128 1.30 12.12 2.02
C ASP A 128 1.31 10.59 2.21
N GLY A 129 2.24 9.93 1.53
CA GLY A 129 2.39 8.48 1.58
C GLY A 129 2.88 8.01 2.94
N LYS A 130 2.60 6.74 3.24
CA LYS A 130 2.84 6.12 4.54
C LYS A 130 3.81 4.97 4.41
N ILE A 131 4.53 4.66 5.50
CA ILE A 131 5.35 3.46 5.59
C ILE A 131 4.97 2.64 6.82
N LEU A 132 4.84 1.32 6.64
CA LEU A 132 4.67 0.33 7.71
C LEU A 132 5.88 -0.61 7.71
N ILE A 133 6.58 -0.69 8.83
CA ILE A 133 7.84 -1.42 8.95
C ILE A 133 7.70 -2.55 9.97
N ASN A 134 8.11 -3.77 9.59
CA ASN A 134 8.33 -4.87 10.52
C ASN A 134 9.66 -4.65 11.26
N THR A 135 9.58 -4.20 12.49
CA THR A 135 10.72 -3.91 13.36
C THR A 135 10.28 -3.85 14.81
N GLN A 136 11.23 -3.98 15.75
CA GLN A 136 11.02 -3.75 17.18
C GLN A 136 11.27 -2.28 17.59
N LYS A 137 11.72 -1.45 16.66
CA LYS A 137 12.00 -0.03 16.92
C LYS A 137 10.70 0.76 16.94
N SER A 138 10.67 1.80 17.79
CA SER A 138 9.58 2.79 17.77
C SER A 138 9.62 3.61 16.46
N PRO A 139 8.47 4.11 15.97
CA PRO A 139 8.43 5.01 14.83
C PRO A 139 9.30 6.28 15.00
N ASP A 140 9.55 6.71 16.25
CA ASP A 140 10.37 7.88 16.56
C ASP A 140 11.86 7.68 16.28
N GLU A 141 12.32 6.45 16.16
CA GLU A 141 13.71 6.13 15.79
C GLU A 141 13.97 6.30 14.29
N PHE A 142 12.92 6.49 13.48
CA PHE A 142 13.04 6.71 12.05
C PHE A 142 12.86 8.19 11.70
N ASN A 143 13.71 8.68 10.80
CA ASN A 143 13.66 10.05 10.28
C ASN A 143 13.83 10.04 8.77
N PHE A 144 12.70 9.88 8.05
CA PHE A 144 12.66 9.92 6.60
C PHE A 144 12.35 11.34 6.11
N SER A 145 12.99 11.75 5.00
CA SER A 145 12.69 13.03 4.33
C SER A 145 11.40 12.95 3.52
N GLU A 146 11.05 11.75 3.06
CA GLU A 146 9.93 11.47 2.16
C GLU A 146 8.57 11.43 2.87
N THR A 147 8.55 11.01 4.15
CA THR A 147 7.31 10.94 4.91
C THR A 147 7.54 11.09 6.41
N LYS A 148 6.51 11.61 7.10
CA LYS A 148 6.40 11.61 8.56
C LYS A 148 5.39 10.57 9.08
N HIS A 149 4.61 9.96 8.19
CA HIS A 149 3.61 8.95 8.53
C HIS A 149 4.27 7.56 8.60
N ILE A 150 4.79 7.22 9.77
CA ILE A 150 5.56 6.02 10.02
C ILE A 150 4.80 5.12 10.98
N ALA A 151 4.65 3.85 10.63
CA ALA A 151 4.11 2.83 11.52
C ALA A 151 5.12 1.69 11.68
N THR A 152 5.21 1.13 12.88
CA THR A 152 6.08 0.00 13.19
C THR A 152 5.34 -1.09 13.94
N VAL A 153 5.71 -2.34 13.70
CA VAL A 153 5.16 -3.52 14.38
C VAL A 153 6.19 -4.65 14.40
N ASP A 154 6.37 -5.33 15.52
CA ASP A 154 7.19 -6.56 15.59
C ASP A 154 6.43 -7.78 15.07
N ALA A 155 6.18 -7.81 13.75
CA ALA A 155 5.53 -8.94 13.10
C ALA A 155 6.38 -10.22 13.15
N THR A 156 7.72 -10.10 13.29
CA THR A 156 8.63 -11.23 13.44
C THR A 156 8.44 -11.89 14.80
N GLY A 157 8.42 -11.13 15.89
CA GLY A 157 8.16 -11.66 17.24
C GLY A 157 6.78 -12.30 17.34
N ILE A 158 5.77 -11.69 16.71
CA ILE A 158 4.43 -12.29 16.62
C ILE A 158 4.45 -13.60 15.84
N ALA A 159 5.12 -13.67 14.69
CA ALA A 159 5.22 -14.89 13.88
C ALA A 159 5.87 -16.04 14.69
N ILE A 160 6.92 -15.74 15.46
CA ILE A 160 7.58 -16.70 16.35
C ILE A 160 6.62 -17.15 17.47
N LYS A 161 5.93 -16.21 18.13
CA LYS A 161 4.96 -16.49 19.21
C LYS A 161 3.88 -17.48 18.78
N TYR A 162 3.40 -17.40 17.55
CA TYR A 162 2.33 -18.26 17.03
C TYR A 162 2.85 -19.43 16.18
N ASP A 163 4.16 -19.67 16.17
CA ASP A 163 4.78 -20.74 15.38
C ASP A 163 4.36 -20.67 13.88
N ILE A 164 4.38 -19.45 13.33
CA ILE A 164 4.17 -19.17 11.92
C ILE A 164 5.53 -19.18 11.23
N VAL A 165 6.09 -20.40 11.08
CA VAL A 165 7.46 -20.62 10.61
C VAL A 165 7.45 -21.58 9.43
N VAL A 166 8.19 -21.28 8.37
CA VAL A 166 8.37 -22.17 7.21
C VAL A 166 9.86 -22.36 6.93
N GLY A 167 10.32 -23.60 7.03
CA GLY A 167 11.73 -23.93 6.83
C GLY A 167 12.68 -23.21 7.79
N GLY A 168 12.26 -23.01 9.04
CA GLY A 168 13.04 -22.33 10.09
C GLY A 168 13.00 -20.78 10.00
N ILE A 169 12.25 -20.20 9.07
CA ILE A 169 12.14 -18.74 8.89
C ILE A 169 10.76 -18.27 9.32
N PRO A 170 10.65 -17.25 10.22
CA PRO A 170 9.39 -16.63 10.55
C PRO A 170 8.75 -16.01 9.30
N VAL A 171 7.46 -16.30 9.07
CA VAL A 171 6.71 -15.78 7.94
C VAL A 171 5.80 -14.65 8.42
N VAL A 172 6.17 -13.43 8.09
CA VAL A 172 5.54 -12.19 8.60
C VAL A 172 4.37 -11.69 7.75
N ASN A 173 4.02 -12.41 6.68
CA ASN A 173 3.03 -11.97 5.69
C ASN A 173 1.63 -11.71 6.27
N THR A 174 1.17 -12.52 7.23
CA THR A 174 -0.13 -12.34 7.90
C THR A 174 -0.04 -11.44 9.12
N PRO A 175 0.95 -11.59 10.04
CA PRO A 175 1.04 -10.68 11.18
C PRO A 175 1.07 -9.21 10.75
N ILE A 176 1.91 -8.84 9.77
CA ILE A 176 2.03 -7.44 9.34
C ILE A 176 0.72 -6.87 8.76
N LEU A 177 -0.14 -7.71 8.17
CA LEU A 177 -1.44 -7.28 7.66
C LEU A 177 -2.38 -6.81 8.79
N GLY A 178 -2.21 -7.33 10.01
CA GLY A 178 -2.96 -6.87 11.18
C GLY A 178 -2.75 -5.39 11.50
N ALA A 179 -1.58 -4.86 11.20
CA ALA A 179 -1.25 -3.44 11.39
C ALA A 179 -1.82 -2.53 10.30
N VAL A 180 -2.16 -3.07 9.11
CA VAL A 180 -2.60 -2.28 7.95
C VAL A 180 -3.84 -1.42 8.23
N PRO A 181 -4.89 -1.88 8.94
CA PRO A 181 -6.07 -1.04 9.21
C PRO A 181 -5.79 0.22 10.06
N LYS A 182 -4.63 0.31 10.72
CA LYS A 182 -4.21 1.51 11.46
C LYS A 182 -3.60 2.59 10.55
N VAL A 183 -3.16 2.20 9.35
CA VAL A 183 -2.52 3.11 8.38
C VAL A 183 -3.33 3.27 7.10
N LEU A 184 -4.28 2.39 6.83
CA LEU A 184 -5.09 2.39 5.61
C LEU A 184 -6.55 2.05 5.95
N ASP A 185 -7.48 2.96 5.61
CA ASP A 185 -8.91 2.86 5.87
C ASP A 185 -9.71 2.04 4.83
N LYS A 186 -9.03 1.50 3.80
CA LYS A 186 -9.65 0.69 2.74
C LYS A 186 -9.94 -0.76 3.16
N VAL A 187 -9.40 -1.18 4.31
CA VAL A 187 -9.54 -2.55 4.85
C VAL A 187 -9.75 -2.54 6.36
N THR A 188 -10.50 -3.51 6.84
CA THR A 188 -10.75 -3.71 8.28
C THR A 188 -10.06 -4.97 8.79
N LEU A 189 -9.75 -5.03 10.09
CA LEU A 189 -9.20 -6.23 10.71
C LEU A 189 -10.11 -7.46 10.55
N PRO A 190 -11.43 -7.38 10.77
CA PRO A 190 -12.32 -8.51 10.54
C PRO A 190 -12.26 -9.06 9.12
N SER A 191 -12.17 -8.21 8.10
CA SER A 191 -12.07 -8.62 6.70
C SER A 191 -10.75 -9.32 6.39
N ILE A 192 -9.64 -8.85 6.97
CA ILE A 192 -8.33 -9.53 6.89
C ILE A 192 -8.42 -10.91 7.53
N GLN A 193 -8.97 -11.01 8.74
CA GLN A 193 -9.13 -12.28 9.45
C GLN A 193 -10.02 -13.27 8.68
N GLN A 194 -11.08 -12.77 8.07
CA GLN A 194 -11.95 -13.60 7.23
C GLN A 194 -11.21 -14.11 5.98
N ALA A 195 -10.44 -13.26 5.28
CA ALA A 195 -9.63 -13.67 4.12
C ALA A 195 -8.59 -14.74 4.51
N ILE A 196 -8.00 -14.63 5.70
CA ILE A 196 -7.07 -15.62 6.25
C ILE A 196 -7.78 -16.96 6.48
N ARG A 197 -8.96 -16.97 7.14
CA ARG A 197 -9.74 -18.20 7.39
C ARG A 197 -10.21 -18.88 6.10
N GLU A 198 -10.45 -18.12 5.07
CA GLU A 198 -10.81 -18.66 3.75
C GLU A 198 -9.63 -19.33 3.05
N LYS A 199 -8.43 -18.76 3.21
CA LYS A 199 -7.20 -19.28 2.61
C LYS A 199 -6.65 -20.51 3.36
N TRP A 200 -6.66 -20.49 4.70
CA TRP A 200 -6.18 -21.58 5.54
C TRP A 200 -7.26 -22.01 6.52
N LYS A 201 -7.64 -23.29 6.43
CA LYS A 201 -8.64 -23.87 7.33
C LYS A 201 -8.02 -24.43 8.62
N GLY A 202 -8.83 -24.53 9.65
CA GLY A 202 -8.44 -25.17 10.91
C GLY A 202 -7.41 -24.38 11.70
N GLU A 203 -6.57 -25.08 12.43
CA GLU A 203 -5.62 -24.50 13.38
C GLU A 203 -4.63 -23.52 12.73
N SER A 204 -4.14 -23.82 11.53
CA SER A 204 -3.23 -22.95 10.82
C SER A 204 -3.88 -21.59 10.52
N GLY A 205 -5.14 -21.56 10.09
CA GLY A 205 -5.87 -20.31 9.88
C GLY A 205 -6.03 -19.52 11.17
N GLU A 206 -6.43 -20.18 12.27
CA GLU A 206 -6.65 -19.50 13.55
C GLU A 206 -5.36 -18.96 14.18
N LYS A 207 -4.21 -19.63 14.03
CA LYS A 207 -2.91 -19.07 14.43
C LYS A 207 -2.63 -17.74 13.73
N ASN A 208 -2.82 -17.70 12.41
CA ASN A 208 -2.61 -16.50 11.61
C ASN A 208 -3.62 -15.39 11.98
N VAL A 209 -4.88 -15.73 12.25
CA VAL A 209 -5.89 -14.75 12.70
C VAL A 209 -5.50 -14.14 14.05
N LYS A 210 -5.06 -14.93 15.02
CA LYS A 210 -4.59 -14.43 16.32
C LYS A 210 -3.36 -13.51 16.14
N ALA A 211 -2.44 -13.88 15.26
CA ALA A 211 -1.28 -13.07 14.94
C ALA A 211 -1.65 -11.69 14.35
N THR A 212 -2.70 -11.60 13.52
CA THR A 212 -3.19 -10.30 13.04
C THR A 212 -3.83 -9.46 14.14
N ALA A 213 -4.51 -10.07 15.10
CA ALA A 213 -5.09 -9.35 16.24
C ALA A 213 -3.98 -8.73 17.12
N ASP A 214 -2.97 -9.53 17.48
CA ASP A 214 -1.83 -9.02 18.24
C ASP A 214 -1.13 -7.85 17.50
N ALA A 215 -0.91 -7.98 16.21
CA ALA A 215 -0.27 -6.91 15.42
C ALA A 215 -1.12 -5.63 15.38
N TYR A 216 -2.45 -5.75 15.30
CA TYR A 216 -3.36 -4.62 15.35
C TYR A 216 -3.29 -3.88 16.70
N ASP A 217 -3.12 -4.64 17.79
CA ASP A 217 -3.11 -4.08 19.14
C ASP A 217 -1.79 -3.39 19.48
N ILE A 218 -0.65 -3.88 18.95
CA ILE A 218 0.69 -3.38 19.32
C ILE A 218 1.33 -2.45 18.29
N VAL A 219 0.73 -2.26 17.11
CA VAL A 219 1.30 -1.36 16.11
C VAL A 219 1.38 0.06 16.65
N GLU A 220 2.55 0.66 16.52
CA GLU A 220 2.78 2.07 16.85
C GLU A 220 2.69 2.92 15.59
N VAL A 221 2.05 4.08 15.67
CA VAL A 221 1.85 4.99 14.52
C VAL A 221 2.27 6.40 14.89
N LYS A 222 3.15 6.98 14.08
CA LYS A 222 3.54 8.39 14.10
C LYS A 222 2.92 9.11 12.90
N VAL A 223 2.37 10.29 13.14
CA VAL A 223 1.66 11.11 12.13
C VAL A 223 2.34 12.46 11.95
#